data_f05bd55733e3c152a94f03dddc1e11eb
#
_entry.id   f05bd55733e3c152a94f03dddc1e11eb
#
_cell.length_a   1.000
_cell.length_b   1.000
_cell.length_c   1.000
_cell.angle_alpha   90.00
_cell.angle_beta   90.00
_cell.angle_gamma   90.00
#
_symmetry.space_group_name_H-M   'P 1'
#
loop_
_entity.id
_entity.type
_entity.pdbx_description
1 polymer ?
#
loop_
_entity_poly.entity_id
_entity_poly.type
_entity_poly.pdbx_seq_one_letter_code
_entity_poly.pdbx_strand_id
1 'polypeptide(L)'
;RQMCIRDRYMGVMGAVFGVSSVLGPVLGGWFTDGPGWRWALWMNIPLGILAMCVCTAVLRLRRGSAKGMHYDYVGTTLMVVATASLILTTTWGGTQYEWTSPTIIATSLIALVAAVAFVFVELRATNPLIPMDLFKNRNMVLTTLAGTVLGLAMTSGLAYLPTYLQMVHQLTPTAVSYTHL
;
A
#
# COMPACT_ATOMS: atom_id res chain seq x y z
N ARG A 1 1.11 -26.03 -19.49
CA ARG A 1 2.20 -25.13 -20.01
C ARG A 1 2.11 -23.69 -19.51
N GLN A 2 0.93 -23.11 -19.33
CA GLN A 2 0.80 -21.73 -18.82
C GLN A 2 1.20 -21.57 -17.34
N MET A 3 0.97 -22.58 -16.49
CA MET A 3 1.40 -22.56 -15.10
C MET A 3 2.92 -22.47 -14.94
N CYS A 4 3.68 -23.26 -15.72
CA CYS A 4 5.15 -23.24 -15.63
C CYS A 4 5.77 -21.90 -16.05
N ILE A 5 5.15 -21.19 -16.99
CA ILE A 5 5.60 -19.86 -17.41
C ILE A 5 5.33 -18.85 -16.30
N ARG A 6 4.14 -18.89 -15.72
CA ARG A 6 3.77 -18.02 -14.60
C ARG A 6 4.69 -18.22 -13.40
N ASP A 7 4.98 -19.46 -13.01
CA ASP A 7 5.83 -19.77 -11.86
C ASP A 7 7.27 -19.29 -12.06
N ARG A 8 7.80 -19.39 -13.29
CA ARG A 8 9.12 -18.87 -13.63
C ARG A 8 9.21 -17.34 -13.44
N TYR A 9 8.19 -16.59 -13.87
CA TYR A 9 8.18 -15.14 -13.69
C TYR A 9 7.89 -14.73 -12.25
N MET A 10 7.13 -15.51 -11.49
CA MET A 10 6.91 -15.28 -10.07
C MET A 10 8.20 -15.42 -9.25
N GLY A 11 9.12 -16.31 -9.64
CA GLY A 11 10.44 -16.42 -9.01
C GLY A 11 11.28 -15.13 -9.20
N VAL A 12 11.28 -14.56 -10.40
CA VAL A 12 11.97 -13.29 -10.68
C VAL A 12 11.36 -12.14 -9.88
N MET A 13 10.01 -12.06 -9.82
CA MET A 13 9.30 -11.07 -9.00
C MET A 13 9.66 -11.20 -7.52
N GLY A 14 9.71 -12.43 -6.99
CA GLY A 14 10.14 -12.69 -5.62
C GLY A 14 11.57 -12.26 -5.35
N ALA A 15 12.49 -12.49 -6.27
CA ALA A 15 13.88 -12.04 -6.17
C ALA A 15 13.99 -10.51 -6.16
N VAL A 16 13.27 -9.83 -7.06
CA VAL A 16 13.22 -8.35 -7.09
C VAL A 16 12.64 -7.81 -5.78
N PHE A 17 11.57 -8.40 -5.27
CA PHE A 17 10.99 -8.02 -3.99
C PHE A 17 12.00 -8.22 -2.84
N GLY A 18 12.70 -9.36 -2.80
CA GLY A 18 13.72 -9.64 -1.79
C GLY A 18 14.88 -8.63 -1.82
N VAL A 19 15.41 -8.34 -3.01
CA VAL A 19 16.46 -7.34 -3.17
C VAL A 19 15.97 -5.94 -2.75
N SER A 20 14.76 -5.57 -3.14
CA SER A 20 14.19 -4.25 -2.80
C SER A 20 13.92 -4.11 -1.31
N SER A 21 13.49 -5.18 -0.63
CA SER A 21 13.24 -5.17 0.82
C SER A 21 14.52 -4.96 1.64
N VAL A 22 15.66 -5.39 1.11
CA VAL A 22 16.99 -5.17 1.71
C VAL A 22 17.53 -3.78 1.39
N LEU A 23 17.49 -3.40 0.11
CA LEU A 23 18.01 -2.11 -0.34
C LEU A 23 17.23 -0.91 0.22
N GLY A 24 15.91 -1.05 0.42
CA GLY A 24 15.06 0.02 0.93
C GLY A 24 15.55 0.58 2.28
N PRO A 25 15.58 -0.22 3.34
CA PRO A 25 16.06 0.21 4.65
C PRO A 25 17.50 0.68 4.65
N VAL A 26 18.41 0.01 3.93
CA VAL A 26 19.84 0.39 3.85
C VAL A 26 20.01 1.77 3.22
N LEU A 27 19.37 2.01 2.06
CA LEU A 27 19.40 3.32 1.42
C LEU A 27 18.68 4.38 2.25
N GLY A 28 17.55 4.03 2.88
CA GLY A 28 16.82 4.93 3.77
C GLY A 28 17.66 5.36 4.97
N GLY A 29 18.33 4.42 5.64
CA GLY A 29 19.27 4.71 6.74
C GLY A 29 20.43 5.59 6.29
N TRP A 30 21.07 5.25 5.16
CA TRP A 30 22.17 6.04 4.61
C TRP A 30 21.76 7.48 4.25
N PHE A 31 20.59 7.67 3.66
CA PHE A 31 20.06 9.01 3.38
C PHE A 31 19.73 9.79 4.65
N THR A 32 19.25 9.12 5.69
CA THR A 32 18.89 9.75 6.96
C THR A 32 20.12 10.22 7.72
N ASP A 33 21.19 9.39 7.74
CA ASP A 33 22.44 9.69 8.43
C ASP A 33 23.34 10.66 7.63
N GLY A 34 23.14 10.76 6.30
CA GLY A 34 23.97 11.54 5.39
C GLY A 34 23.27 12.80 4.84
N PRO A 35 22.90 12.82 3.55
CA PRO A 35 22.41 14.03 2.87
C PRO A 35 21.01 14.50 3.33
N GLY A 36 20.33 13.71 4.14
CA GLY A 36 19.03 14.02 4.73
C GLY A 36 17.86 13.30 4.06
N TRP A 37 16.79 13.11 4.82
CA TRP A 37 15.59 12.35 4.43
C TRP A 37 14.90 12.86 3.14
N ARG A 38 15.09 14.13 2.81
CA ARG A 38 14.53 14.73 1.58
C ARG A 38 15.08 14.05 0.32
N TRP A 39 16.33 13.61 0.32
CA TRP A 39 16.95 12.92 -0.79
C TRP A 39 16.31 11.56 -1.07
N ALA A 40 15.79 10.88 -0.05
CA ALA A 40 15.03 9.65 -0.22
C ALA A 40 13.77 9.87 -1.07
N LEU A 41 13.10 11.02 -0.92
CA LEU A 41 11.96 11.40 -1.76
C LEU A 41 12.37 11.76 -3.18
N TRP A 42 13.47 12.54 -3.33
CA TRP A 42 13.97 12.96 -4.64
C TRP A 42 14.45 11.78 -5.49
N MET A 43 14.98 10.73 -4.88
CA MET A 43 15.40 9.51 -5.58
C MET A 43 14.24 8.81 -6.31
N ASN A 44 13.01 8.95 -5.84
CA ASN A 44 11.85 8.36 -6.50
C ASN A 44 11.57 8.98 -7.87
N ILE A 45 11.98 10.23 -8.12
CA ILE A 45 11.75 10.91 -9.40
C ILE A 45 12.53 10.24 -10.54
N PRO A 46 13.88 10.11 -10.48
CA PRO A 46 14.63 9.45 -11.53
C PRO A 46 14.25 7.96 -11.69
N LEU A 47 13.97 7.25 -10.59
CA LEU A 47 13.51 5.86 -10.66
C LEU A 47 12.13 5.75 -11.33
N GLY A 48 11.20 6.64 -11.01
CA GLY A 48 9.89 6.70 -11.65
C GLY A 48 9.97 7.02 -13.15
N ILE A 49 10.83 7.98 -13.54
CA ILE A 49 11.08 8.30 -14.95
C ILE A 49 11.68 7.09 -15.67
N LEU A 50 12.69 6.44 -15.08
CA LEU A 50 13.31 5.24 -15.65
C LEU A 50 12.27 4.12 -15.84
N ALA A 51 11.46 3.84 -14.81
CA ALA A 51 10.41 2.83 -14.87
C ALA A 51 9.39 3.16 -15.98
N MET A 52 8.97 4.42 -16.09
CA MET A 52 8.06 4.88 -17.13
C MET A 52 8.65 4.75 -18.54
N CYS A 53 9.91 5.11 -18.73
CA CYS A 53 10.62 4.92 -20.00
C CYS A 53 10.74 3.45 -20.38
N VAL A 54 11.10 2.58 -19.44
CA VAL A 54 11.19 1.12 -19.68
C VAL A 54 9.80 0.55 -20.01
N CYS A 55 8.78 0.90 -19.23
CA CYS A 55 7.42 0.44 -19.48
C CYS A 55 6.92 0.88 -20.87
N THR A 56 7.12 2.12 -21.26
CA THR A 56 6.67 2.62 -22.58
C THR A 56 7.45 2.00 -23.73
N ALA A 57 8.73 1.69 -23.54
CA ALA A 57 9.56 1.08 -24.58
C ALA A 57 9.28 -0.42 -24.76
N VAL A 58 9.04 -1.15 -23.66
CA VAL A 58 8.94 -2.63 -23.65
C VAL A 58 7.48 -3.09 -23.74
N LEU A 59 6.53 -2.41 -23.08
CA LEU A 59 5.12 -2.80 -23.09
C LEU A 59 4.45 -2.41 -24.41
N ARG A 60 4.41 -3.34 -25.32
CA ARG A 60 3.60 -3.25 -26.54
C ARG A 60 2.20 -3.79 -26.27
N LEU A 61 1.40 -3.04 -25.52
CA LEU A 61 0.01 -3.40 -25.30
C LEU A 61 -0.78 -3.23 -26.59
N ARG A 62 -1.44 -4.29 -27.06
CA ARG A 62 -2.48 -4.16 -28.07
C ARG A 62 -3.54 -3.23 -27.49
N ARG A 63 -3.87 -2.16 -28.21
CA ARG A 63 -5.01 -1.31 -27.88
C ARG A 63 -6.27 -2.17 -27.87
N GLY A 64 -6.63 -2.68 -26.70
CA GLY A 64 -7.93 -3.31 -26.49
C GLY A 64 -8.99 -2.26 -26.79
N SER A 65 -10.07 -2.67 -27.45
CA SER A 65 -11.22 -1.78 -27.65
C SER A 65 -11.87 -1.55 -26.28
N ALA A 66 -11.52 -0.44 -25.65
CA ALA A 66 -12.16 0.03 -24.42
C ALA A 66 -13.58 0.62 -24.69
N LYS A 67 -14.14 0.33 -25.87
CA LYS A 67 -15.50 0.75 -26.20
C LYS A 67 -16.48 0.08 -25.26
N GLY A 68 -17.07 0.85 -24.35
CA GLY A 68 -18.11 0.41 -23.41
C GLY A 68 -17.65 0.16 -21.97
N MET A 69 -16.37 0.31 -21.62
CA MET A 69 -15.94 0.29 -20.22
C MET A 69 -16.17 1.67 -19.61
N HIS A 70 -17.25 1.81 -18.85
CA HIS A 70 -17.46 2.97 -18.00
C HIS A 70 -16.61 2.79 -16.72
N TYR A 71 -15.73 3.76 -16.48
CA TYR A 71 -14.94 3.80 -15.26
C TYR A 71 -15.84 4.26 -14.10
N ASP A 72 -15.80 3.54 -12.98
CA ASP A 72 -16.57 3.89 -11.78
C ASP A 72 -15.89 5.02 -10.99
N TYR A 73 -16.17 6.26 -11.39
CA TYR A 73 -15.67 7.44 -10.70
C TYR A 73 -16.26 7.59 -9.30
N VAL A 74 -17.51 7.18 -9.10
CA VAL A 74 -18.21 7.31 -7.81
C VAL A 74 -17.63 6.33 -6.80
N GLY A 75 -17.50 5.05 -7.17
CA GLY A 75 -16.86 4.05 -6.31
C GLY A 75 -15.41 4.43 -5.99
N THR A 76 -14.63 4.88 -6.99
CA THR A 76 -13.26 5.34 -6.76
C THR A 76 -13.19 6.49 -5.76
N THR A 77 -14.04 7.51 -5.91
CA THR A 77 -14.04 8.67 -5.01
C THR A 77 -14.43 8.28 -3.59
N LEU A 78 -15.46 7.44 -3.43
CA LEU A 78 -15.89 6.94 -2.12
C LEU A 78 -14.80 6.10 -1.44
N MET A 79 -14.11 5.25 -2.19
CA MET A 79 -12.99 4.46 -1.67
C MET A 79 -11.84 5.35 -1.21
N VAL A 80 -11.48 6.37 -1.99
CA VAL A 80 -10.43 7.34 -1.61
C VAL A 80 -10.83 8.12 -0.36
N VAL A 81 -12.06 8.62 -0.30
CA VAL A 81 -12.56 9.38 0.88
C VAL A 81 -12.59 8.49 2.11
N ALA A 82 -13.11 7.25 2.00
CA ALA A 82 -13.17 6.33 3.12
C ALA A 82 -11.76 6.00 3.66
N THR A 83 -10.83 5.68 2.77
CA THR A 83 -9.46 5.32 3.14
C THR A 83 -8.70 6.50 3.72
N ALA A 84 -8.78 7.68 3.08
CA ALA A 84 -8.13 8.89 3.56
C ALA A 84 -8.66 9.31 4.94
N SER A 85 -9.98 9.30 5.12
CA SER A 85 -10.59 9.66 6.41
C SER A 85 -10.24 8.66 7.51
N LEU A 86 -10.16 7.36 7.19
CA LEU A 86 -9.72 6.34 8.13
C LEU A 86 -8.26 6.55 8.56
N ILE A 87 -7.37 6.81 7.61
CA ILE A 87 -5.95 7.09 7.88
C ILE A 87 -5.81 8.36 8.73
N LEU A 88 -6.54 9.43 8.41
CA LEU A 88 -6.51 10.68 9.20
C LEU A 88 -7.00 10.43 10.62
N THR A 89 -8.10 9.69 10.80
CA THR A 89 -8.63 9.34 12.12
C THR A 89 -7.60 8.60 12.97
N THR A 90 -6.94 7.59 12.39
CA THR A 90 -5.96 6.77 13.12
C THR A 90 -4.64 7.50 13.36
N THR A 91 -4.24 8.41 12.48
CA THR A 91 -2.98 9.15 12.59
C THR A 91 -3.09 10.35 13.55
N TRP A 92 -4.22 11.06 13.52
CA TRP A 92 -4.44 12.23 14.35
C TRP A 92 -5.02 11.89 15.72
N GLY A 93 -5.78 10.78 15.83
CA GLY A 93 -6.39 10.34 17.08
C GLY A 93 -5.34 9.99 18.13
N GLY A 94 -5.44 10.65 19.29
CA GLY A 94 -4.51 10.46 20.41
C GLY A 94 -3.14 11.13 20.25
N THR A 95 -2.85 11.74 19.09
CA THR A 95 -1.58 12.46 18.84
C THR A 95 -1.78 13.95 18.68
N GLN A 96 -2.60 14.41 17.74
CA GLN A 96 -2.90 15.83 17.50
C GLN A 96 -4.24 16.24 18.12
N TYR A 97 -5.18 15.32 18.18
CA TYR A 97 -6.52 15.54 18.71
C TYR A 97 -6.89 14.43 19.68
N GLU A 98 -7.61 14.75 20.74
CA GLU A 98 -8.21 13.77 21.62
C GLU A 98 -9.23 12.91 20.86
N TRP A 99 -9.37 11.63 21.22
CA TRP A 99 -10.30 10.70 20.59
C TRP A 99 -11.77 11.18 20.62
N THR A 100 -12.10 12.01 21.60
CA THR A 100 -13.43 12.61 21.80
C THR A 100 -13.61 13.93 21.05
N SER A 101 -12.60 14.43 20.37
CA SER A 101 -12.68 15.72 19.67
C SER A 101 -13.67 15.66 18.50
N PRO A 102 -14.37 16.79 18.21
CA PRO A 102 -15.29 16.87 17.08
C PRO A 102 -14.64 16.50 15.74
N THR A 103 -13.36 16.82 15.58
CA THR A 103 -12.58 16.51 14.36
C THR A 103 -12.45 15.02 14.16
N ILE A 104 -12.08 14.25 15.20
CA ILE A 104 -11.92 12.80 15.12
C ILE A 104 -13.26 12.11 14.93
N ILE A 105 -14.31 12.58 15.61
CA ILE A 105 -15.66 12.07 15.44
C ILE A 105 -16.14 12.32 13.99
N ALA A 106 -15.91 13.50 13.45
CA ALA A 106 -16.30 13.83 12.08
C ALA A 106 -15.54 12.97 11.04
N THR A 107 -14.22 12.83 11.16
CA THR A 107 -13.42 12.00 10.23
C THR A 107 -13.80 10.54 10.33
N SER A 108 -14.05 10.00 11.53
CA SER A 108 -14.53 8.63 11.74
C SER A 108 -15.90 8.39 11.09
N LEU A 109 -16.80 9.36 11.27
CA LEU A 109 -18.15 9.28 10.67
C LEU A 109 -18.08 9.34 9.14
N ILE A 110 -17.26 10.23 8.59
CA ILE A 110 -17.03 10.33 7.14
C ILE A 110 -16.46 9.02 6.61
N ALA A 111 -15.46 8.43 7.29
CA ALA A 111 -14.88 7.16 6.91
C ALA A 111 -15.94 6.04 6.87
N LEU A 112 -16.76 5.94 7.91
CA LEU A 112 -17.81 4.93 8.01
C LEU A 112 -18.89 5.13 6.94
N VAL A 113 -19.40 6.34 6.78
CA VAL A 113 -20.45 6.65 5.79
C VAL A 113 -19.92 6.42 4.37
N ALA A 114 -18.71 6.85 4.06
CA ALA A 114 -18.10 6.65 2.75
C ALA A 114 -17.84 5.15 2.47
N ALA A 115 -17.39 4.37 3.46
CA ALA A 115 -17.19 2.93 3.31
C ALA A 115 -18.52 2.19 3.07
N VAL A 116 -19.56 2.53 3.81
CA VAL A 116 -20.88 1.96 3.61
C VAL A 116 -21.46 2.34 2.25
N ALA A 117 -21.36 3.61 1.88
CA ALA A 117 -21.81 4.09 0.56
C ALA A 117 -21.02 3.42 -0.58
N PHE A 118 -19.71 3.22 -0.43
CA PHE A 118 -18.89 2.47 -1.37
C PHE A 118 -19.44 1.07 -1.62
N VAL A 119 -19.72 0.31 -0.56
CA VAL A 119 -20.28 -1.05 -0.69
C VAL A 119 -21.63 -1.02 -1.44
N PHE A 120 -22.51 -0.06 -1.14
CA PHE A 120 -23.81 0.06 -1.83
C PHE A 120 -23.64 0.43 -3.32
N VAL A 121 -22.70 1.30 -3.66
CA VAL A 121 -22.41 1.67 -5.04
C VAL A 121 -21.84 0.47 -5.80
N GLU A 122 -20.85 -0.23 -5.23
CA GLU A 122 -20.22 -1.42 -5.83
C GLU A 122 -21.22 -2.56 -6.10
N LEU A 123 -22.20 -2.76 -5.21
CA LEU A 123 -23.25 -3.76 -5.40
C LEU A 123 -24.18 -3.43 -6.59
N ARG A 124 -24.23 -2.16 -7.01
CA ARG A 124 -25.09 -1.69 -8.11
C ARG A 124 -24.33 -1.29 -9.37
N ALA A 125 -23.01 -1.19 -9.29
CA ALA A 125 -22.18 -0.77 -10.40
C ALA A 125 -22.16 -1.83 -11.52
N THR A 126 -22.25 -1.38 -12.75
CA THR A 126 -22.14 -2.25 -13.95
C THR A 126 -20.70 -2.75 -14.16
N ASN A 127 -19.71 -1.95 -13.76
CA ASN A 127 -18.29 -2.29 -13.79
C ASN A 127 -17.66 -1.96 -12.43
N PRO A 128 -17.91 -2.79 -11.39
CA PRO A 128 -17.42 -2.53 -10.04
C PRO A 128 -15.89 -2.61 -9.99
N LEU A 129 -15.27 -1.77 -9.14
CA LEU A 129 -13.84 -1.84 -8.83
C LEU A 129 -13.49 -3.15 -8.15
N ILE A 130 -14.33 -3.54 -7.21
CA ILE A 130 -14.21 -4.78 -6.45
C ILE A 130 -15.49 -5.59 -6.64
N PRO A 131 -15.50 -6.63 -7.51
CA PRO A 131 -16.67 -7.47 -7.67
C PRO A 131 -17.03 -8.15 -6.34
N MET A 132 -18.14 -7.73 -5.73
CA MET A 132 -18.58 -8.23 -4.41
C MET A 132 -18.90 -9.74 -4.43
N ASP A 133 -19.15 -10.31 -5.60
CA ASP A 133 -19.34 -11.77 -5.78
C ASP A 133 -18.09 -12.59 -5.37
N LEU A 134 -16.91 -11.98 -5.40
CA LEU A 134 -15.67 -12.65 -4.94
C LEU A 134 -15.74 -13.03 -3.46
N PHE A 135 -16.44 -12.24 -2.63
CA PHE A 135 -16.61 -12.51 -1.21
C PHE A 135 -17.60 -13.63 -0.89
N LYS A 136 -18.35 -14.12 -1.89
CA LYS A 136 -19.17 -15.34 -1.76
C LYS A 136 -18.32 -16.60 -1.75
N ASN A 137 -17.10 -16.54 -2.28
CA ASN A 137 -16.18 -17.66 -2.31
C ASN A 137 -15.42 -17.76 -0.98
N ARG A 138 -15.66 -18.85 -0.22
CA ARG A 138 -15.03 -19.09 1.08
C ARG A 138 -13.49 -19.04 1.00
N ASN A 139 -12.89 -19.57 -0.04
CA ASN A 139 -11.42 -19.56 -0.19
C ASN A 139 -10.91 -18.13 -0.37
N MET A 140 -11.62 -17.30 -1.12
CA MET A 140 -11.27 -15.89 -1.30
C MET A 140 -11.32 -15.12 0.02
N VAL A 141 -12.37 -15.32 0.81
CA VAL A 141 -12.50 -14.68 2.14
C VAL A 141 -11.38 -15.13 3.07
N LEU A 142 -11.10 -16.44 3.15
CA LEU A 142 -10.05 -16.97 4.01
C LEU A 142 -8.66 -16.47 3.60
N THR A 143 -8.34 -16.44 2.31
CA THR A 143 -7.05 -15.91 1.83
C THR A 143 -6.92 -14.42 2.06
N THR A 144 -7.99 -13.64 1.90
CA THR A 144 -7.99 -12.21 2.20
C THR A 144 -7.78 -11.95 3.70
N LEU A 145 -8.47 -12.68 4.56
CA LEU A 145 -8.28 -12.58 6.02
C LEU A 145 -6.85 -12.96 6.44
N ALA A 146 -6.35 -14.08 5.94
CA ALA A 146 -4.97 -14.51 6.21
C ALA A 146 -3.96 -13.46 5.72
N GLY A 147 -4.14 -12.93 4.51
CA GLY A 147 -3.31 -11.87 3.95
C GLY A 147 -3.36 -10.58 4.78
N THR A 148 -4.53 -10.21 5.29
CA THR A 148 -4.70 -9.05 6.18
C THR A 148 -3.93 -9.23 7.49
N VAL A 149 -4.07 -10.38 8.14
CA VAL A 149 -3.35 -10.68 9.40
C VAL A 149 -1.84 -10.67 9.18
N LEU A 150 -1.35 -11.31 8.11
CA LEU A 150 0.06 -11.30 7.75
C LEU A 150 0.56 -9.89 7.43
N GLY A 151 -0.21 -9.12 6.68
CA GLY A 151 0.13 -7.72 6.35
C GLY A 151 0.22 -6.85 7.59
N LEU A 152 -0.72 -6.97 8.53
CA LEU A 152 -0.69 -6.26 9.81
C LEU A 152 0.54 -6.64 10.63
N ALA A 153 0.85 -7.94 10.75
CA ALA A 153 2.01 -8.41 11.50
C ALA A 153 3.33 -7.90 10.89
N MET A 154 3.49 -8.01 9.57
CA MET A 154 4.68 -7.52 8.88
C MET A 154 4.83 -6.01 8.97
N THR A 155 3.77 -5.25 8.74
CA THR A 155 3.81 -3.78 8.79
C THR A 155 4.11 -3.30 10.21
N SER A 156 3.51 -3.92 11.23
CA SER A 156 3.80 -3.59 12.63
C SER A 156 5.25 -3.87 12.98
N GLY A 157 5.79 -5.02 12.58
CA GLY A 157 7.20 -5.36 12.79
C GLY A 157 8.14 -4.35 12.12
N LEU A 158 7.90 -4.03 10.86
CA LEU A 158 8.72 -3.06 10.11
C LEU A 158 8.64 -1.63 10.66
N ALA A 159 7.51 -1.23 11.25
CA ALA A 159 7.34 0.11 11.81
C ALA A 159 7.90 0.22 13.24
N TYR A 160 7.60 -0.73 14.11
CA TYR A 160 7.90 -0.60 15.54
C TYR A 160 9.27 -1.14 15.93
N LEU A 161 9.79 -2.16 15.27
CA LEU A 161 11.07 -2.76 15.64
C LEU A 161 12.25 -1.81 15.40
N PRO A 162 12.37 -1.09 14.27
CA PRO A 162 13.39 -0.07 14.09
C PRO A 162 13.30 1.06 15.12
N THR A 163 12.08 1.51 15.41
CA THR A 163 11.87 2.56 16.42
C THR A 163 12.31 2.10 17.81
N TYR A 164 11.96 0.87 18.18
CA TYR A 164 12.39 0.26 19.45
C TYR A 164 13.93 0.16 19.54
N LEU A 165 14.59 -0.32 18.49
CA LEU A 165 16.05 -0.46 18.46
C LEU A 165 16.77 0.90 18.55
N GLN A 166 16.22 1.92 17.91
CA GLN A 166 16.78 3.28 17.97
C GLN A 166 16.55 3.92 19.34
N MET A 167 15.37 3.79 19.93
CA MET A 167 15.05 4.45 21.20
C MET A 167 15.64 3.72 22.42
N VAL A 168 15.63 2.40 22.45
CA VAL A 168 16.07 1.60 23.63
C VAL A 168 17.56 1.28 23.53
N HIS A 169 18.04 0.87 22.37
CA HIS A 169 19.44 0.48 22.16
C HIS A 169 20.30 1.60 21.59
N GLN A 170 19.72 2.77 21.27
CA GLN A 170 20.39 3.94 20.73
C GLN A 170 21.24 3.64 19.47
N LEU A 171 20.79 2.68 18.68
CA LEU A 171 21.44 2.29 17.44
C LEU A 171 21.21 3.37 16.37
N THR A 172 22.21 3.60 15.52
CA THR A 172 22.03 4.48 14.37
C THR A 172 21.05 3.89 13.35
N PRO A 173 20.32 4.71 12.58
CA PRO A 173 19.42 4.23 11.53
C PRO A 173 20.07 3.23 10.58
N THR A 174 21.32 3.45 10.20
CA THR A 174 22.07 2.54 9.35
C THR A 174 22.33 1.19 10.03
N ALA A 175 22.73 1.18 11.32
CA ALA A 175 22.96 -0.05 12.08
C ALA A 175 21.69 -0.89 12.22
N VAL A 176 20.53 -0.23 12.43
CA VAL A 176 19.22 -0.89 12.49
C VAL A 176 18.89 -1.52 11.15
N SER A 177 19.21 -0.86 10.04
CA SER A 177 18.96 -1.39 8.69
C SER A 177 19.72 -2.69 8.42
N TYR A 178 20.95 -2.83 8.95
CA TYR A 178 21.73 -4.07 8.82
C TYR A 178 21.26 -5.22 9.72
N THR A 179 20.63 -4.94 10.85
CA THR A 179 20.11 -5.99 11.73
C THR A 179 18.85 -6.67 11.22
N HIS A 180 18.23 -6.12 10.18
CA HIS A 180 17.04 -6.68 9.52
C HIS A 180 17.36 -7.50 8.25
N LEU A 181 18.62 -7.68 7.94
CA LEU A 181 19.11 -8.53 6.85
C LEU A 181 19.39 -9.94 7.35
#